data_bc15fa33de129b14f3886de57e4810b4
#
_entry.id   bc15fa33de129b14f3886de57e4810b4
#
_cell.length_a   1.000
_cell.length_b   1.000
_cell.length_c   1.000
_cell.angle_alpha   90.00
_cell.angle_beta   90.00
_cell.angle_gamma   90.00
#
_symmetry.space_group_name_H-M   'P 1'
#
loop_
_entity.id
_entity.type
_entity.pdbx_description
1 polymer ?
#
loop_
_entity_poly.entity_id
_entity_poly.type
_entity_poly.pdbx_seq_one_letter_code
_entity_poly.pdbx_strand_id
1 'polypeptide(L)'
;MYLSRITLHTSQLSPSQLLHLVDRGEYVMHQWLWDLFPGGKDRQFLYRREELQGAFRFFVLSQERPAESAIFDVQCRSFSPALSVGQTLRFNLRANPTICKAGKRHDLLMEAKRQVKAQMGSQDIWLCQQQAALAWLSRQGEQHGFSLCESNVDAYRQQQIRREKARQMIQFS
;
A
#
# COMPACT_ATOMS: atom_id res chain seq x y z
N MET A 1 9.20 -8.54 -15.54
CA MET A 1 8.64 -8.50 -14.17
C MET A 1 7.83 -9.76 -13.89
N TYR A 2 7.56 -10.03 -12.64
CA TYR A 2 6.75 -11.16 -12.20
C TYR A 2 5.55 -10.66 -11.41
N LEU A 3 4.40 -11.29 -11.63
CA LEU A 3 3.21 -11.11 -10.81
C LEU A 3 2.98 -12.39 -10.02
N SER A 4 3.01 -12.29 -8.71
CA SER A 4 2.86 -13.42 -7.80
C SER A 4 1.62 -13.27 -6.93
N ARG A 5 0.93 -14.38 -6.73
CA ARG A 5 -0.07 -14.55 -5.67
C ARG A 5 0.56 -15.37 -4.57
N ILE A 6 0.71 -14.78 -3.41
CA ILE A 6 1.40 -15.35 -2.24
C ILE A 6 0.38 -15.44 -1.12
N THR A 7 0.16 -16.64 -0.59
CA THR A 7 -0.84 -16.89 0.46
C THR A 7 -0.18 -17.42 1.71
N LEU A 8 -0.42 -16.77 2.83
CA LEU A 8 -0.04 -17.19 4.16
C LEU A 8 -1.25 -17.82 4.85
N HIS A 9 -1.20 -19.12 5.12
CA HIS A 9 -2.22 -19.82 5.90
C HIS A 9 -1.82 -19.83 7.37
N THR A 10 -2.64 -19.23 8.23
CA THR A 10 -2.33 -19.14 9.67
C THR A 10 -2.26 -20.52 10.35
N SER A 11 -2.97 -21.51 9.81
CA SER A 11 -2.93 -22.90 10.26
C SER A 11 -1.59 -23.62 10.02
N GLN A 12 -0.76 -23.07 9.12
CA GLN A 12 0.57 -23.64 8.81
C GLN A 12 1.70 -23.03 9.64
N LEU A 13 1.38 -22.00 10.42
CA LEU A 13 2.36 -21.34 11.28
C LEU A 13 2.63 -22.14 12.55
N SER A 14 3.90 -22.16 12.96
CA SER A 14 4.26 -22.67 14.27
C SER A 14 3.72 -21.78 15.40
N PRO A 15 3.60 -22.28 16.64
CA PRO A 15 3.13 -21.46 17.76
C PRO A 15 3.95 -20.18 17.97
N SER A 16 5.26 -20.24 17.78
CA SER A 16 6.13 -19.07 17.87
C SER A 16 5.86 -18.04 16.77
N GLN A 17 5.65 -18.49 15.54
CA GLN A 17 5.30 -17.61 14.40
C GLN A 17 3.92 -16.97 14.60
N LEU A 18 2.94 -17.72 15.10
CA LEU A 18 1.63 -17.18 15.45
C LEU A 18 1.74 -16.10 16.53
N LEU A 19 2.54 -16.35 17.57
CA LEU A 19 2.77 -15.36 18.63
C LEU A 19 3.40 -14.08 18.07
N HIS A 20 4.42 -14.21 17.22
CA HIS A 20 5.03 -13.07 16.53
C HIS A 20 4.04 -12.31 15.65
N LEU A 21 3.15 -13.03 14.96
CA LEU A 21 2.12 -12.41 14.12
C LEU A 21 1.11 -11.63 14.98
N VAL A 22 0.69 -12.16 16.12
CA VAL A 22 -0.23 -11.49 17.05
C VAL A 22 0.41 -10.25 17.68
N ASP A 23 1.68 -10.35 18.09
CA ASP A 23 2.40 -9.27 18.78
C ASP A 23 2.77 -8.11 17.82
N ARG A 24 3.31 -8.43 16.64
CA ARG A 24 3.88 -7.45 15.71
C ARG A 24 3.08 -7.24 14.42
N GLY A 25 2.06 -8.06 14.17
CA GLY A 25 1.09 -7.91 13.10
C GLY A 25 1.70 -7.71 11.72
N GLU A 26 1.36 -6.60 11.08
CA GLU A 26 1.80 -6.29 9.70
C GLU A 26 3.32 -6.19 9.53
N TYR A 27 4.04 -5.79 10.56
CA TYR A 27 5.49 -5.67 10.47
C TYR A 27 6.17 -7.01 10.22
N VAL A 28 5.73 -8.06 10.93
CA VAL A 28 6.25 -9.42 10.76
C VAL A 28 5.90 -9.98 9.39
N MET A 29 4.65 -9.79 8.95
CA MET A 29 4.25 -10.20 7.59
C MET A 29 5.08 -9.51 6.52
N HIS A 30 5.39 -8.23 6.70
CA HIS A 30 6.26 -7.49 5.80
C HIS A 30 7.69 -8.07 5.78
N GLN A 31 8.26 -8.43 6.94
CA GLN A 31 9.57 -9.06 7.01
C GLN A 31 9.58 -10.41 6.30
N TRP A 32 8.61 -11.28 6.61
CA TRP A 32 8.49 -12.59 5.95
C TRP A 32 8.29 -12.50 4.44
N LEU A 33 7.56 -11.49 3.99
CA LEU A 33 7.41 -11.23 2.55
C LEU A 33 8.72 -10.75 1.92
N TRP A 34 9.52 -9.98 2.68
CA TRP A 34 10.84 -9.53 2.24
C TRP A 34 11.82 -10.68 2.08
N ASP A 35 11.75 -11.69 2.95
CA ASP A 35 12.61 -12.88 2.91
C ASP A 35 12.44 -13.72 1.63
N LEU A 36 11.33 -13.51 0.90
CA LEU A 36 11.14 -14.13 -0.43
C LEU A 36 11.98 -13.49 -1.54
N PHE A 37 12.64 -12.35 -1.27
CA PHE A 37 13.43 -11.58 -2.23
C PHE A 37 14.82 -11.28 -1.69
N PRO A 38 15.71 -12.29 -1.56
CA PRO A 38 17.00 -12.15 -0.86
C PRO A 38 18.05 -11.33 -1.62
N GLY A 39 17.79 -10.96 -2.86
CA GLY A 39 18.80 -10.38 -3.78
C GLY A 39 19.12 -8.89 -3.63
N GLY A 40 18.50 -8.11 -2.74
CA GLY A 40 18.71 -6.67 -2.76
C GLY A 40 18.57 -5.95 -1.42
N LYS A 41 19.41 -4.91 -1.23
CA LYS A 41 19.25 -3.94 -0.14
C LYS A 41 18.07 -3.00 -0.37
N ASP A 42 17.68 -2.82 -1.63
CA ASP A 42 16.59 -1.95 -2.04
C ASP A 42 15.31 -2.76 -2.31
N ARG A 43 14.18 -2.14 -2.02
CA ARG A 43 12.88 -2.75 -2.26
C ARG A 43 12.62 -2.89 -3.76
N GLN A 44 12.66 -4.13 -4.25
CA GLN A 44 12.45 -4.45 -5.68
C GLN A 44 11.05 -5.01 -5.96
N PHE A 45 10.11 -4.85 -5.04
CA PHE A 45 8.75 -5.32 -5.22
C PHE A 45 7.71 -4.35 -4.64
N LEU A 46 6.53 -4.37 -5.22
CA LEU A 46 5.31 -3.75 -4.72
C LEU A 46 4.33 -4.85 -4.33
N TYR A 47 3.54 -4.62 -3.29
CA TYR A 47 2.51 -5.59 -2.93
C TYR A 47 1.21 -4.93 -2.48
N ARG A 48 0.12 -5.64 -2.69
CA ARG A 48 -1.20 -5.40 -2.11
C ARG A 48 -1.59 -6.59 -1.25
N ARG A 49 -2.03 -6.33 -0.02
CA ARG A 49 -2.54 -7.35 0.89
C ARG A 49 -4.05 -7.42 0.84
N GLU A 50 -4.58 -8.64 0.90
CA GLU A 50 -5.98 -8.94 1.15
C GLU A 50 -6.08 -9.86 2.37
N GLU A 51 -7.07 -9.59 3.22
CA GLU A 51 -7.39 -10.45 4.35
C GLU A 51 -8.49 -11.43 3.93
N LEU A 52 -8.24 -12.71 4.18
CA LEU A 52 -9.18 -13.78 3.96
C LEU A 52 -9.49 -14.45 5.29
N GLN A 53 -10.56 -15.23 5.36
CA GLN A 53 -10.85 -16.01 6.55
C GLN A 53 -9.73 -17.05 6.76
N GLY A 54 -8.97 -16.92 7.85
CA GLY A 54 -7.86 -17.80 8.20
C GLY A 54 -6.61 -17.71 7.34
N ALA A 55 -6.50 -16.70 6.45
CA ALA A 55 -5.34 -16.52 5.59
C ALA A 55 -5.09 -15.05 5.22
N PHE A 56 -3.87 -14.76 4.81
CA PHE A 56 -3.50 -13.48 4.20
C PHE A 56 -3.01 -13.72 2.79
N ARG A 57 -3.54 -12.99 1.83
CA ARG A 57 -3.13 -13.04 0.44
C ARG A 57 -2.38 -11.77 0.06
N PHE A 58 -1.29 -11.94 -0.68
CA PHE A 58 -0.51 -10.86 -1.24
C PHE A 58 -0.47 -11.00 -2.76
N PHE A 59 -0.80 -9.93 -3.46
CA PHE A 59 -0.45 -9.78 -4.88
C PHE A 59 0.84 -8.98 -4.92
N VAL A 60 1.88 -9.58 -5.49
CA VAL A 60 3.23 -9.00 -5.50
C VAL A 60 3.67 -8.80 -6.93
N LEU A 61 4.05 -7.58 -7.27
CA LEU A 61 4.74 -7.25 -8.51
C LEU A 61 6.23 -7.06 -8.20
N SER A 62 7.10 -7.86 -8.81
CA SER A 62 8.54 -7.87 -8.54
C SER A 62 9.37 -7.94 -9.80
N GLN A 63 10.63 -7.53 -9.70
CA GLN A 63 11.60 -7.70 -10.78
C GLN A 63 12.13 -9.13 -10.85
N GLU A 64 12.29 -9.76 -9.69
CA GLU A 64 12.77 -11.12 -9.56
C GLU A 64 11.63 -12.07 -9.14
N ARG A 65 11.82 -13.35 -9.40
CA ARG A 65 10.92 -14.39 -8.95
C ARG A 65 11.07 -14.57 -7.43
N PRO A 66 9.96 -14.64 -6.67
CA PRO A 66 10.06 -14.92 -5.24
C PRO A 66 10.66 -16.32 -4.99
N ALA A 67 11.43 -16.43 -3.93
CA ALA A 67 11.97 -17.70 -3.46
C ALA A 67 10.85 -18.61 -2.92
N GLU A 68 11.13 -19.89 -2.81
CA GLU A 68 10.27 -20.84 -2.13
C GLU A 68 10.23 -20.57 -0.61
N SER A 69 9.12 -20.90 0.01
CA SER A 69 8.92 -20.68 1.44
C SER A 69 8.11 -21.79 2.07
N ALA A 70 8.46 -22.16 3.29
CA ALA A 70 7.72 -23.15 4.07
C ALA A 70 6.37 -22.63 4.62
N ILE A 71 6.20 -21.31 4.71
CA ILE A 71 5.00 -20.68 5.30
C ILE A 71 4.08 -20.01 4.26
N PHE A 72 4.58 -19.86 3.02
CA PHE A 72 3.81 -19.25 1.95
C PHE A 72 3.56 -20.23 0.81
N ASP A 73 2.31 -20.28 0.35
CA ASP A 73 1.99 -20.81 -0.98
C ASP A 73 2.25 -19.71 -2.02
N VAL A 74 3.19 -19.97 -2.95
CA VAL A 74 3.67 -19.00 -3.93
C VAL A 74 3.28 -19.43 -5.33
N GLN A 75 2.40 -18.68 -5.97
CA GLN A 75 2.05 -18.83 -7.38
C GLN A 75 2.58 -17.64 -8.16
N CYS A 76 3.52 -17.87 -9.05
CA CYS A 76 4.25 -16.84 -9.77
C CYS A 76 4.14 -17.01 -11.27
N ARG A 77 3.93 -15.92 -12.00
CA ARG A 77 3.95 -15.90 -13.47
C ARG A 77 4.74 -14.69 -13.99
N SER A 78 5.28 -14.80 -15.18
CA SER A 78 5.80 -13.66 -15.92
C SER A 78 4.69 -12.64 -16.17
N PHE A 79 5.02 -11.35 -16.03
CA PHE A 79 4.09 -10.24 -16.23
C PHE A 79 4.74 -9.16 -17.10
N SER A 80 4.24 -9.03 -18.31
CA SER A 80 4.68 -8.03 -19.27
C SER A 80 3.45 -7.49 -20.02
N PRO A 81 2.69 -6.58 -19.39
CA PRO A 81 1.50 -6.03 -20.03
C PRO A 81 1.91 -5.18 -21.25
N ALA A 82 1.27 -5.45 -22.39
CA ALA A 82 1.38 -4.59 -23.56
C ALA A 82 0.45 -3.39 -23.37
N LEU A 83 1.02 -2.24 -22.99
CA LEU A 83 0.30 -0.98 -22.84
C LEU A 83 0.56 -0.08 -24.04
N SER A 84 -0.49 0.56 -24.54
CA SER A 84 -0.42 1.52 -25.64
C SER A 84 -0.77 2.92 -25.19
N VAL A 85 -0.22 3.93 -25.83
CA VAL A 85 -0.61 5.33 -25.61
C VAL A 85 -2.09 5.50 -25.89
N GLY A 86 -2.80 6.19 -25.00
CA GLY A 86 -4.25 6.40 -25.11
C GLY A 86 -5.11 5.24 -24.59
N GLN A 87 -4.50 4.15 -24.15
CA GLN A 87 -5.25 3.05 -23.55
C GLN A 87 -5.84 3.44 -22.20
N THR A 88 -7.14 3.20 -22.00
CA THR A 88 -7.82 3.44 -20.73
C THR A 88 -7.77 2.18 -19.86
N LEU A 89 -7.37 2.33 -18.62
CA LEU A 89 -7.29 1.27 -17.61
C LEU A 89 -8.14 1.64 -16.39
N ARG A 90 -8.78 0.62 -15.79
CA ARG A 90 -9.39 0.76 -14.47
C ARG A 90 -8.45 0.20 -13.43
N PHE A 91 -8.24 0.95 -12.35
CA PHE A 91 -7.43 0.50 -11.23
C PHE A 91 -8.07 0.83 -9.88
N ASN A 92 -7.66 0.13 -8.86
CA ASN A 92 -7.94 0.45 -7.46
C ASN A 92 -6.59 0.63 -6.76
N LEU A 93 -6.38 1.81 -6.19
CA LEU A 93 -5.11 2.21 -5.57
C LEU A 93 -5.29 2.41 -4.08
N ARG A 94 -4.43 1.76 -3.30
CA ARG A 94 -4.19 2.10 -1.90
C ARG A 94 -2.88 2.84 -1.81
N ALA A 95 -2.91 4.10 -1.37
CA ALA A 95 -1.74 4.96 -1.31
C ALA A 95 -1.65 5.70 0.02
N ASN A 96 -0.45 6.16 0.35
CA ASN A 96 -0.20 7.09 1.44
C ASN A 96 0.28 8.43 0.83
N PRO A 97 -0.63 9.36 0.51
CA PRO A 97 -0.25 10.63 -0.07
C PRO A 97 0.43 11.50 0.96
N THR A 98 1.63 11.94 0.63
CA THR A 98 2.43 12.81 1.48
C THR A 98 2.79 14.10 0.77
N ILE A 99 2.95 15.17 1.56
CA ILE A 99 3.53 16.44 1.12
C ILE A 99 4.81 16.73 1.91
N CYS A 100 5.74 17.41 1.28
CA CYS A 100 6.95 17.89 1.96
C CYS A 100 6.75 19.36 2.35
N LYS A 101 6.86 19.68 3.66
CA LYS A 101 6.85 21.04 4.19
C LYS A 101 8.05 21.22 5.10
N ALA A 102 8.85 22.25 4.85
CA ALA A 102 10.07 22.54 5.63
C ALA A 102 10.99 21.30 5.80
N GLY A 103 11.19 20.53 4.73
CA GLY A 103 12.03 19.34 4.73
C GLY A 103 11.43 18.10 5.42
N LYS A 104 10.21 18.18 5.95
CA LYS A 104 9.53 17.08 6.62
C LYS A 104 8.34 16.56 5.81
N ARG A 105 8.16 15.24 5.81
CA ARG A 105 6.97 14.60 5.20
C ARG A 105 5.78 14.71 6.15
N HIS A 106 4.67 15.21 5.61
CA HIS A 106 3.39 15.32 6.30
C HIS A 106 2.34 14.52 5.53
N ASP A 107 1.37 14.03 6.25
CA ASP A 107 0.17 13.44 5.67
C ASP A 107 -0.66 14.53 4.99
N LEU A 108 -0.92 14.36 3.70
CA LEU A 108 -1.66 15.31 2.89
C LEU A 108 -3.10 15.53 3.40
N LEU A 109 -3.79 14.47 3.80
CA LEU A 109 -5.19 14.55 4.20
C LEU A 109 -5.36 15.12 5.60
N MET A 110 -4.42 14.85 6.49
CA MET A 110 -4.38 15.52 7.80
C MET A 110 -4.09 17.00 7.66
N GLU A 111 -3.24 17.36 6.71
CA GLU A 111 -2.96 18.77 6.41
C GLU A 111 -4.17 19.48 5.82
N ALA A 112 -4.88 18.87 4.86
CA ALA A 112 -6.13 19.39 4.33
C ALA A 112 -7.18 19.59 5.42
N LYS A 113 -7.37 18.60 6.29
CA LYS A 113 -8.25 18.70 7.47
C LYS A 113 -7.89 19.86 8.40
N ARG A 114 -6.58 20.07 8.64
CA ARG A 114 -6.12 21.16 9.51
C ARG A 114 -6.40 22.52 8.93
N GLN A 115 -6.22 22.70 7.62
CA GLN A 115 -6.49 23.95 6.91
C GLN A 115 -7.97 24.31 6.95
N VAL A 116 -8.86 23.35 6.70
CA VAL A 116 -10.31 23.57 6.77
C VAL A 116 -10.76 23.96 8.17
N LYS A 117 -10.29 23.26 9.20
CA LYS A 117 -10.62 23.61 10.59
C LYS A 117 -10.15 25.00 11.01
N ALA A 118 -9.07 25.48 10.42
CA ALA A 118 -8.54 26.82 10.70
C ALA A 118 -9.33 27.94 10.00
N GLN A 119 -10.02 27.64 8.91
CA GLN A 119 -10.61 28.65 8.02
C GLN A 119 -12.15 28.67 8.03
N MET A 120 -12.86 27.56 8.15
CA MET A 120 -14.28 27.47 7.78
C MET A 120 -15.18 26.64 8.74
N GLY A 121 -14.77 26.23 9.90
CA GLY A 121 -15.61 25.37 10.73
C GLY A 121 -15.77 23.95 10.18
N SER A 122 -16.73 23.16 10.70
CA SER A 122 -16.81 21.72 10.46
C SER A 122 -17.49 21.30 9.14
N GLN A 123 -17.76 22.19 8.22
CA GLN A 123 -18.38 21.81 6.96
C GLN A 123 -17.33 21.18 6.01
N ASP A 124 -17.68 19.99 5.54
CA ASP A 124 -17.03 19.25 4.44
C ASP A 124 -15.52 18.94 4.56
N ILE A 125 -15.05 18.60 5.74
CA ILE A 125 -13.68 18.09 5.92
C ILE A 125 -13.39 16.93 4.94
N TRP A 126 -14.35 16.01 4.78
CA TRP A 126 -14.20 14.88 3.87
C TRP A 126 -14.07 15.29 2.42
N LEU A 127 -14.90 16.24 1.96
CA LEU A 127 -14.82 16.77 0.59
C LEU A 127 -13.44 17.38 0.31
N CYS A 128 -12.92 18.19 1.24
CA CYS A 128 -11.58 18.78 1.10
C CYS A 128 -10.47 17.72 1.10
N GLN A 129 -10.61 16.68 1.89
CA GLN A 129 -9.66 15.56 1.87
C GLN A 129 -9.71 14.80 0.55
N GLN A 130 -10.89 14.53 0.01
CA GLN A 130 -11.06 13.91 -1.32
C GLN A 130 -10.42 14.76 -2.42
N GLN A 131 -10.70 16.04 -2.44
CA GLN A 131 -10.11 16.98 -3.41
C GLN A 131 -8.58 17.00 -3.33
N ALA A 132 -8.02 17.04 -2.11
CA ALA A 132 -6.58 16.99 -1.91
C ALA A 132 -5.97 15.66 -2.41
N ALA A 133 -6.64 14.54 -2.17
CA ALA A 133 -6.20 13.23 -2.64
C ALA A 133 -6.23 13.13 -4.17
N LEU A 134 -7.32 13.61 -4.81
CA LEU A 134 -7.45 13.62 -6.27
C LEU A 134 -6.41 14.53 -6.92
N ALA A 135 -6.19 15.72 -6.37
CA ALA A 135 -5.14 16.62 -6.84
C ALA A 135 -3.73 16.02 -6.70
N TRP A 136 -3.48 15.26 -5.63
CA TRP A 136 -2.23 14.52 -5.49
C TRP A 136 -2.11 13.44 -6.56
N LEU A 137 -3.15 12.66 -6.81
CA LEU A 137 -3.14 11.59 -7.81
C LEU A 137 -2.98 12.15 -9.23
N SER A 138 -3.61 13.30 -9.55
CA SER A 138 -3.43 13.98 -10.83
C SER A 138 -1.97 14.38 -11.05
N ARG A 139 -1.31 14.96 -10.04
CA ARG A 139 0.13 15.28 -10.12
C ARG A 139 1.00 14.03 -10.31
N GLN A 140 0.63 12.89 -9.70
CA GLN A 140 1.32 11.62 -9.97
C GLN A 140 1.13 11.20 -11.44
N GLY A 141 -0.07 11.42 -11.98
CA GLY A 141 -0.36 11.19 -13.41
C GLY A 141 0.56 12.00 -14.32
N GLU A 142 0.68 13.29 -14.09
CA GLU A 142 1.57 14.19 -14.85
C GLU A 142 3.04 13.73 -14.79
N GLN A 143 3.49 13.26 -13.63
CA GLN A 143 4.86 12.78 -13.44
C GLN A 143 5.14 11.41 -14.06
N HIS A 144 4.12 10.55 -14.15
CA HIS A 144 4.25 9.15 -14.55
C HIS A 144 3.54 8.81 -15.88
N GLY A 145 3.03 9.80 -16.59
CA GLY A 145 2.51 9.64 -17.95
C GLY A 145 1.11 9.05 -18.03
N PHE A 146 0.23 9.35 -17.07
CA PHE A 146 -1.19 9.00 -17.17
C PHE A 146 -2.09 10.19 -16.81
N SER A 147 -3.31 10.19 -17.32
CA SER A 147 -4.36 11.16 -16.95
C SER A 147 -5.56 10.45 -16.31
N LEU A 148 -6.23 11.15 -15.41
CA LEU A 148 -7.45 10.64 -14.77
C LEU A 148 -8.66 10.98 -15.67
N CYS A 149 -9.44 9.94 -16.05
CA CYS A 149 -10.72 10.13 -16.72
C CYS A 149 -11.84 10.28 -15.68
N GLU A 150 -11.99 9.26 -14.85
CA GLU A 150 -12.92 9.20 -13.73
C GLU A 150 -12.16 8.74 -12.50
N SER A 151 -12.41 9.35 -11.36
CA SER A 151 -11.73 8.99 -10.12
C SER A 151 -12.59 9.27 -8.90
N ASN A 152 -12.52 8.37 -7.94
CA ASN A 152 -13.22 8.47 -6.67
C ASN A 152 -12.27 8.13 -5.52
N VAL A 153 -12.52 8.69 -4.34
CA VAL A 153 -11.82 8.36 -3.10
C VAL A 153 -12.82 7.70 -2.16
N ASP A 154 -12.67 6.39 -1.98
CA ASP A 154 -13.65 5.60 -1.26
C ASP A 154 -13.52 5.69 0.25
N ALA A 155 -12.29 5.71 0.77
CA ALA A 155 -12.06 5.71 2.21
C ALA A 155 -10.70 6.29 2.60
N TYR A 156 -10.66 6.79 3.83
CA TYR A 156 -9.46 7.20 4.54
C TYR A 156 -9.36 6.41 5.84
N ARG A 157 -8.29 5.65 6.01
CA ARG A 157 -8.04 4.90 7.23
C ARG A 157 -6.66 5.24 7.79
N GLN A 158 -6.60 5.53 9.08
CA GLN A 158 -5.36 5.65 9.82
C GLN A 158 -5.01 4.30 10.43
N GLN A 159 -3.80 3.82 10.15
CA GLN A 159 -3.28 2.61 10.76
C GLN A 159 -2.07 2.95 11.62
N GLN A 160 -2.14 2.63 12.91
CA GLN A 160 -0.99 2.72 13.78
C GLN A 160 -0.11 1.49 13.58
N ILE A 161 1.10 1.70 13.09
CA ILE A 161 2.12 0.66 13.08
C ILE A 161 2.97 0.85 14.33
N ARG A 162 2.86 -0.08 15.27
CA ARG A 162 3.77 -0.15 16.42
C ARG A 162 5.16 -0.51 15.91
N ARG A 163 6.00 0.49 15.76
CA ARG A 163 7.46 0.36 15.83
C ARG A 163 7.86 0.79 17.23
N GLU A 164 8.98 0.32 17.72
CA GLU A 164 9.61 0.84 18.94
C GLU A 164 9.89 2.35 18.89
N LYS A 165 9.71 2.99 17.73
CA LYS A 165 9.55 4.45 17.54
C LYS A 165 8.42 4.65 16.53
N ALA A 166 7.32 5.20 17.01
CA ALA A 166 6.08 5.42 16.29
C ALA A 166 6.28 6.07 14.90
N ARG A 167 5.83 5.39 13.84
CA ARG A 167 5.49 6.00 12.55
C ARG A 167 4.05 5.65 12.23
N GLN A 168 3.24 6.66 12.01
CA GLN A 168 1.88 6.51 11.50
C GLN A 168 1.95 6.19 10.01
N MET A 169 1.27 5.14 9.57
CA MET A 169 0.96 4.90 8.16
C MET A 169 -0.54 4.99 7.93
N ILE A 170 -0.91 5.57 6.82
CA ILE A 170 -2.27 5.85 6.42
C ILE A 170 -2.59 4.99 5.21
N GLN A 171 -3.74 4.33 5.23
CA GLN A 171 -4.23 3.52 4.14
C GLN A 171 -5.50 4.13 3.53
N PHE A 172 -5.52 4.16 2.19
CA PHE A 172 -6.71 4.36 1.37
C PHE A 172 -7.18 3.00 0.87
N SER A 173 -8.44 2.77 0.94
CA SER A 173 -9.09 1.64 0.24
C SER A 173 -10.00 2.18 -0.86
#